data_c993a87fe958402d3699b78195814685
#
_entry.id   c993a87fe958402d3699b78195814685
#
_cell.length_a   1.000
_cell.length_b   1.000
_cell.length_c   1.000
_cell.angle_alpha   90.00
_cell.angle_beta   90.00
_cell.angle_gamma   90.00
#
_symmetry.space_group_name_H-M   'P 1'
#
loop_
_entity.id
_entity.type
_entity.pdbx_description
1 polymer ?
#
loop_
_entity_poly.entity_id
_entity_poly.type
_entity_poly.pdbx_seq_one_letter_code
_entity_poly.pdbx_strand_id
1 'polypeptide(L)'
;MLSACSVHKNKLYDIEREIQTYDDVKCVTEKEKYSPEDTVIQYTMTNISGEDAWINSDDNCFELQKRVDGKWKRVGTKIDQIWTDLAQLLPSNESEAREINLEEYFYLPLEKGEYRIVVENIVSNTFEIS
;
A
#
# COMPACT_ATOMS: atom_id res chain seq x y z
N MET A 1 -27.48 19.38 -13.93
CA MET A 1 -26.72 19.16 -13.55
C MET A 1 -26.11 18.18 -13.07
N LEU A 2 -25.52 17.92 -13.05
CA LEU A 2 -24.90 17.21 -12.64
C LEU A 2 -24.50 16.80 -11.69
N SER A 3 -24.39 16.27 -11.85
CA SER A 3 -24.41 15.93 -10.52
C SER A 3 -23.12 15.38 -9.96
N ALA A 4 -22.43 16.24 -9.33
CA ALA A 4 -21.22 15.89 -8.61
C ALA A 4 -21.47 14.87 -7.51
N CYS A 5 -22.71 14.66 -7.08
CA CYS A 5 -23.02 13.71 -6.03
C CYS A 5 -22.83 12.24 -6.45
N SER A 6 -22.63 11.98 -7.74
CA SER A 6 -22.32 10.63 -8.18
C SER A 6 -20.85 10.24 -8.03
N VAL A 7 -20.00 11.18 -7.62
CA VAL A 7 -18.57 10.90 -7.45
C VAL A 7 -18.35 10.19 -6.11
N HIS A 8 -17.84 8.98 -6.19
CA HIS A 8 -17.48 8.22 -5.01
C HIS A 8 -16.05 8.57 -4.57
N LYS A 9 -15.87 8.70 -3.28
CA LYS A 9 -14.56 8.94 -2.67
C LYS A 9 -14.20 7.79 -1.76
N ASN A 10 -12.92 7.52 -1.69
CA ASN A 10 -12.41 6.54 -0.74
C ASN A 10 -12.44 7.13 0.67
N LYS A 11 -13.03 6.40 1.61
CA LYS A 11 -13.03 6.83 3.00
C LYS A 11 -11.64 6.73 3.59
N LEU A 12 -11.33 7.60 4.54
CA LEU A 12 -10.09 7.56 5.28
C LEU A 12 -10.40 7.15 6.72
N TYR A 13 -9.61 6.22 7.23
CA TYR A 13 -9.78 5.68 8.58
C TYR A 13 -8.56 5.95 9.42
N ASP A 14 -8.78 6.23 10.69
CA ASP A 14 -7.69 6.35 11.66
C ASP A 14 -6.98 5.01 11.79
N ILE A 15 -5.66 5.08 11.96
CA ILE A 15 -4.85 3.89 12.20
C ILE A 15 -4.71 3.77 13.70
N GLU A 16 -5.38 2.76 14.28
CA GLU A 16 -5.41 2.57 15.73
C GLU A 16 -4.28 1.69 16.24
N ARG A 17 -3.71 0.87 15.36
CA ARG A 17 -2.59 0.02 15.73
C ARG A 17 -1.27 0.76 15.59
N GLU A 18 -0.34 0.47 16.46
CA GLU A 18 1.02 0.95 16.32
C GLU A 18 1.74 0.07 15.31
N ILE A 19 2.37 0.70 14.32
CA ILE A 19 3.15 -0.01 13.32
C ILE A 19 4.61 -0.02 13.77
N GLN A 20 5.10 -1.21 14.13
CA GLN A 20 6.52 -1.39 14.39
C GLN A 20 7.17 -1.75 13.05
N THR A 21 7.95 -0.82 12.51
CA THR A 21 8.59 -1.01 11.22
C THR A 21 9.54 -2.22 11.25
N TYR A 22 9.35 -3.11 10.27
CA TYR A 22 10.21 -4.26 10.09
C TYR A 22 11.33 -3.91 9.11
N ASP A 23 12.50 -3.59 9.66
CA ASP A 23 13.61 -3.05 8.87
C ASP A 23 14.40 -4.09 8.08
N ASP A 24 14.11 -5.37 8.29
CA ASP A 24 14.81 -6.46 7.60
C ASP A 24 14.36 -6.61 6.15
N VAL A 25 13.20 -6.06 5.80
CA VAL A 25 12.67 -6.09 4.44
C VAL A 25 12.40 -4.66 3.99
N LYS A 26 13.07 -4.27 2.91
CA LYS A 26 12.89 -2.96 2.31
C LYS A 26 11.80 -3.02 1.25
N CYS A 27 10.85 -2.10 1.31
CA CYS A 27 9.76 -2.00 0.34
C CYS A 27 9.88 -0.70 -0.44
N VAL A 28 9.92 -0.78 -1.75
CA VAL A 28 10.09 0.39 -2.62
C VAL A 28 9.08 0.33 -3.75
N THR A 29 8.36 1.44 -3.97
CA THR A 29 7.48 1.58 -5.12
C THR A 29 8.30 1.84 -6.38
N GLU A 30 7.79 1.40 -7.53
CA GLU A 30 8.47 1.57 -8.82
C GLU A 30 8.68 3.04 -9.16
N LYS A 31 7.72 3.89 -8.80
CA LYS A 31 7.77 5.33 -9.05
C LYS A 31 7.62 6.10 -7.75
N GLU A 32 8.14 7.30 -7.73
CA GLU A 32 7.96 8.23 -6.61
C GLU A 32 6.73 9.14 -6.79
N LYS A 33 6.22 9.21 -8.01
CA LYS A 33 5.07 10.05 -8.36
C LYS A 33 4.15 9.31 -9.32
N TYR A 34 2.85 9.36 -9.02
CA TYR A 34 1.80 8.75 -9.82
C TYR A 34 0.74 9.78 -10.15
N SER A 35 0.03 9.56 -11.27
CA SER A 35 -1.15 10.33 -11.62
C SER A 35 -2.35 9.82 -10.83
N PRO A 36 -3.33 10.70 -10.48
CA PRO A 36 -4.57 10.26 -9.84
C PRO A 36 -5.33 9.19 -10.64
N GLU A 37 -5.09 9.09 -11.93
CA GLU A 37 -5.77 8.16 -12.83
C GLU A 37 -4.98 6.89 -13.11
N ASP A 38 -3.79 6.77 -12.55
CA ASP A 38 -3.02 5.52 -12.69
C ASP A 38 -3.78 4.36 -12.04
N THR A 39 -3.76 3.23 -12.70
CA THR A 39 -4.54 2.05 -12.28
C THR A 39 -3.73 1.01 -11.55
N VAL A 40 -2.40 1.14 -11.55
CA VAL A 40 -1.51 0.14 -10.98
C VAL A 40 -0.37 0.82 -10.24
N ILE A 41 -0.06 0.31 -9.05
CA ILE A 41 1.18 0.63 -8.33
C ILE A 41 1.96 -0.66 -8.19
N GLN A 42 3.19 -0.67 -8.68
CA GLN A 42 4.11 -1.79 -8.49
C GLN A 42 5.09 -1.46 -7.37
N TYR A 43 5.38 -2.45 -6.55
CA TYR A 43 6.35 -2.30 -5.47
C TYR A 43 7.16 -3.58 -5.32
N THR A 44 8.33 -3.45 -4.76
CA THR A 44 9.27 -4.57 -4.56
C THR A 44 9.69 -4.63 -3.11
N MET A 45 9.61 -5.81 -2.53
CA MET A 45 10.12 -6.11 -1.20
C MET A 45 11.43 -6.87 -1.34
N THR A 46 12.47 -6.38 -0.68
CA THR A 46 13.81 -6.98 -0.72
C THR A 46 14.27 -7.29 0.68
N ASN A 47 14.68 -8.53 0.90
CA ASN A 47 15.26 -8.94 2.17
C ASN A 47 16.71 -8.48 2.26
N ILE A 48 16.98 -7.54 3.17
CA ILE A 48 18.29 -6.94 3.37
C ILE A 48 18.92 -7.37 4.70
N SER A 49 18.31 -8.35 5.39
CA SER A 49 18.73 -8.72 6.74
C SER A 49 19.99 -9.60 6.79
N GLY A 50 20.33 -10.25 5.69
CA GLY A 50 21.41 -11.25 5.69
C GLY A 50 20.96 -12.64 6.12
N GLU A 51 19.70 -12.80 6.52
CA GLU A 51 19.09 -14.06 6.92
C GLU A 51 17.77 -14.25 6.16
N ASP A 52 17.19 -15.43 6.22
CA ASP A 52 15.86 -15.65 5.64
C ASP A 52 14.82 -14.84 6.40
N ALA A 53 13.86 -14.31 5.69
CA ALA A 53 12.75 -13.58 6.27
C ALA A 53 11.42 -14.18 5.82
N TRP A 54 10.38 -13.95 6.60
CA TRP A 54 9.03 -14.39 6.27
C TRP A 54 8.17 -13.18 5.96
N ILE A 55 7.47 -13.23 4.83
CA ILE A 55 6.54 -12.18 4.42
C ILE A 55 5.17 -12.79 4.14
N ASN A 56 4.11 -11.98 4.19
CA ASN A 56 2.79 -12.45 3.82
C ASN A 56 2.80 -12.84 2.34
N SER A 57 2.26 -14.02 2.03
CA SER A 57 2.28 -14.54 0.66
C SER A 57 1.13 -14.03 -0.21
N ASP A 58 0.17 -13.32 0.36
CA ASP A 58 -1.03 -12.88 -0.35
C ASP A 58 -0.88 -11.44 -0.84
N ASP A 59 -0.94 -11.26 -2.16
CA ASP A 59 -0.84 -9.95 -2.80
C ASP A 59 -1.98 -9.01 -2.42
N ASN A 60 -3.09 -9.56 -1.91
CA ASN A 60 -4.23 -8.75 -1.49
C ASN A 60 -4.12 -8.24 -0.06
N CYS A 61 -3.09 -8.63 0.66
CA CYS A 61 -2.86 -8.20 2.04
C CYS A 61 -1.97 -6.97 2.07
N PHE A 62 -2.53 -5.82 1.78
CA PHE A 62 -1.83 -4.52 1.81
C PHE A 62 -2.76 -3.45 2.37
N GLU A 63 -2.16 -2.37 2.86
CA GLU A 63 -2.87 -1.13 3.13
C GLU A 63 -2.28 -0.02 2.29
N LEU A 64 -3.14 0.78 1.69
CA LEU A 64 -2.74 2.07 1.12
C LEU A 64 -3.03 3.12 2.19
N GLN A 65 -2.04 3.93 2.54
CA GLN A 65 -2.18 4.98 3.55
C GLN A 65 -1.89 6.33 2.92
N LYS A 66 -2.66 7.33 3.34
CA LYS A 66 -2.52 8.71 2.90
C LYS A 66 -2.19 9.59 4.09
N ARG A 67 -1.25 10.53 3.92
CA ARG A 67 -0.94 11.51 4.94
C ARG A 67 -1.94 12.66 4.89
N VAL A 68 -2.57 12.93 6.03
CA VAL A 68 -3.53 14.04 6.18
C VAL A 68 -3.21 14.77 7.47
N ASP A 69 -2.91 16.06 7.38
CA ASP A 69 -2.57 16.89 8.54
C ASP A 69 -1.45 16.29 9.39
N GLY A 70 -0.44 15.75 8.72
CA GLY A 70 0.72 15.15 9.37
C GLY A 70 0.51 13.75 9.91
N LYS A 71 -0.66 13.18 9.71
CA LYS A 71 -0.98 11.83 10.20
C LYS A 71 -1.28 10.90 9.04
N TRP A 72 -0.86 9.65 9.19
CA TRP A 72 -1.19 8.62 8.22
C TRP A 72 -2.59 8.07 8.49
N LYS A 73 -3.39 7.98 7.45
CA LYS A 73 -4.74 7.42 7.46
C LYS A 73 -4.81 6.25 6.50
N ARG A 74 -5.57 5.23 6.85
CA ARG A 74 -5.80 4.10 5.95
C ARG A 74 -6.87 4.49 4.93
N VAL A 75 -6.58 4.27 3.66
CA VAL A 75 -7.54 4.47 2.58
C VAL A 75 -8.44 3.24 2.52
N GLY A 76 -9.74 3.43 2.70
CA GLY A 76 -10.71 2.35 2.66
C GLY A 76 -10.84 1.75 1.27
N THR A 77 -11.03 0.45 1.20
CA THR A 77 -11.27 -0.26 -0.05
C THR A 77 -12.76 -0.34 -0.36
N LYS A 78 -13.11 -0.36 -1.63
CA LYS A 78 -14.51 -0.54 -2.05
C LYS A 78 -14.98 -1.98 -2.02
N ILE A 79 -14.05 -2.92 -1.89
CA ILE A 79 -14.33 -4.34 -1.70
C ILE A 79 -13.64 -4.80 -0.42
N ASP A 80 -14.16 -5.86 0.19
CA ASP A 80 -13.54 -6.43 1.38
C ASP A 80 -12.25 -7.16 1.01
N GLN A 81 -11.20 -6.89 1.76
CA GLN A 81 -9.96 -7.64 1.65
C GLN A 81 -9.99 -8.79 2.65
N ILE A 82 -9.71 -9.98 2.16
CA ILE A 82 -9.58 -11.16 3.03
C ILE A 82 -8.11 -11.27 3.42
N TRP A 83 -7.83 -11.03 4.70
CA TRP A 83 -6.48 -11.14 5.23
C TRP A 83 -6.18 -12.58 5.59
N THR A 84 -5.04 -13.08 5.12
CA THR A 84 -4.58 -14.44 5.41
C THR A 84 -3.30 -14.38 6.25
N ASP A 85 -3.05 -15.43 6.99
CA ASP A 85 -1.82 -15.58 7.79
C ASP A 85 -0.78 -16.42 7.06
N LEU A 86 -0.98 -16.65 5.77
CA LEU A 86 -0.04 -17.42 4.98
C LEU A 86 1.26 -16.65 4.81
N ALA A 87 2.37 -17.32 5.11
CA ALA A 87 3.69 -16.74 5.01
C ALA A 87 4.48 -17.45 3.92
N GLN A 88 5.34 -16.68 3.25
CA GLN A 88 6.31 -17.24 2.33
C GLN A 88 7.71 -16.84 2.74
N LEU A 89 8.66 -17.71 2.44
CA LEU A 89 10.05 -17.43 2.70
C LEU A 89 10.58 -16.47 1.65
N LEU A 90 11.25 -15.43 2.11
CA LEU A 90 12.03 -14.53 1.27
C LEU A 90 13.49 -14.67 1.66
N PRO A 91 14.27 -15.43 0.89
CA PRO A 91 15.68 -15.64 1.23
C PRO A 91 16.48 -14.35 1.23
N SER A 92 17.62 -14.38 1.92
CA SER A 92 18.52 -13.23 2.02
C SER A 92 18.90 -12.71 0.63
N ASN A 93 18.82 -11.39 0.49
CA ASN A 93 19.15 -10.65 -0.73
C ASN A 93 18.20 -10.91 -1.93
N GLU A 94 17.13 -11.65 -1.72
CA GLU A 94 16.13 -11.85 -2.75
C GLU A 94 15.02 -10.82 -2.65
N SER A 95 14.34 -10.61 -3.76
CA SER A 95 13.27 -9.64 -3.89
C SER A 95 12.00 -10.29 -4.41
N GLU A 96 10.87 -9.74 -3.99
CA GLU A 96 9.57 -10.08 -4.55
C GLU A 96 8.87 -8.82 -5.03
N ALA A 97 8.47 -8.84 -6.31
CA ALA A 97 7.69 -7.76 -6.89
C ALA A 97 6.21 -8.07 -6.78
N ARG A 98 5.43 -7.06 -6.43
CA ARG A 98 3.96 -7.15 -6.35
C ARG A 98 3.35 -5.94 -7.00
N GLU A 99 2.07 -6.05 -7.33
CA GLU A 99 1.34 -4.90 -7.83
C GLU A 99 -0.03 -4.79 -7.16
N ILE A 100 -0.48 -3.55 -7.04
CA ILE A 100 -1.81 -3.23 -6.57
C ILE A 100 -2.62 -2.77 -7.77
N ASN A 101 -3.71 -3.46 -8.05
CA ASN A 101 -4.68 -3.00 -9.01
C ASN A 101 -5.60 -1.99 -8.33
N LEU A 102 -5.29 -0.72 -8.49
CA LEU A 102 -6.02 0.35 -7.81
C LEU A 102 -7.50 0.39 -8.19
N GLU A 103 -7.81 0.08 -9.44
CA GLU A 103 -9.17 0.10 -9.94
C GLU A 103 -10.05 -0.95 -9.26
N GLU A 104 -9.46 -2.08 -8.88
CA GLU A 104 -10.17 -3.15 -8.17
C GLU A 104 -10.54 -2.76 -6.75
N TYR A 105 -9.64 -2.06 -6.05
CA TYR A 105 -9.78 -1.80 -4.61
C TYR A 105 -10.28 -0.42 -4.26
N PHE A 106 -10.08 0.57 -5.12
CA PHE A 106 -10.37 1.96 -4.79
C PHE A 106 -11.19 2.64 -5.87
N TYR A 107 -11.89 3.69 -5.48
CA TYR A 107 -12.51 4.59 -6.45
C TYR A 107 -11.44 5.50 -7.04
N LEU A 108 -11.42 5.62 -8.35
CA LEU A 108 -10.50 6.50 -9.07
C LEU A 108 -11.25 7.72 -9.60
N PRO A 109 -10.60 8.86 -9.71
CA PRO A 109 -9.18 9.12 -9.44
C PRO A 109 -8.89 9.16 -7.93
N LEU A 110 -7.66 8.80 -7.56
CA LEU A 110 -7.20 8.99 -6.20
C LEU A 110 -7.01 10.47 -5.92
N GLU A 111 -7.26 10.88 -4.69
CA GLU A 111 -7.00 12.27 -4.30
C GLU A 111 -5.50 12.53 -4.30
N LYS A 112 -5.12 13.77 -4.64
CA LYS A 112 -3.73 14.20 -4.60
C LYS A 112 -3.21 14.22 -3.17
N GLY A 113 -1.95 13.88 -3.01
CA GLY A 113 -1.32 13.88 -1.70
C GLY A 113 -0.16 12.91 -1.60
N GLU A 114 0.32 12.73 -0.37
CA GLU A 114 1.37 11.79 -0.06
C GLU A 114 0.78 10.47 0.42
N TYR A 115 1.34 9.38 -0.06
CA TYR A 115 0.88 8.03 0.21
C TYR A 115 2.04 7.11 0.55
N ARG A 116 1.72 6.00 1.19
CA ARG A 116 2.64 4.87 1.37
C ARG A 116 1.86 3.56 1.35
N ILE A 117 2.57 2.48 1.11
CA ILE A 117 2.03 1.12 1.15
C ILE A 117 2.55 0.45 2.40
N VAL A 118 1.67 -0.28 3.10
CA VAL A 118 2.03 -1.06 4.28
C VAL A 118 1.56 -2.50 4.08
N VAL A 119 2.51 -3.43 4.19
CA VAL A 119 2.24 -4.87 4.18
C VAL A 119 2.64 -5.39 5.55
N GLU A 120 1.66 -5.57 6.45
CA GLU A 120 1.88 -5.87 7.85
C GLU A 120 2.78 -4.82 8.51
N ASN A 121 4.02 -5.14 8.84
CA ASN A 121 4.98 -4.21 9.43
C ASN A 121 6.02 -3.70 8.43
N ILE A 122 5.87 -4.05 7.17
CA ILE A 122 6.75 -3.59 6.09
C ILE A 122 6.15 -2.33 5.50
N VAL A 123 6.87 -1.22 5.61
CA VAL A 123 6.39 0.10 5.18
C VAL A 123 7.22 0.58 3.99
N SER A 124 6.53 0.98 2.93
CA SER A 124 7.21 1.49 1.73
C SER A 124 7.74 2.90 1.93
N ASN A 125 8.51 3.36 0.95
CA ASN A 125 8.79 4.79 0.80
C ASN A 125 7.49 5.58 0.64
N THR A 126 7.55 6.86 0.95
CA THR A 126 6.47 7.79 0.63
C THR A 126 6.52 8.11 -0.87
N PHE A 127 5.36 8.12 -1.51
CA PHE A 127 5.22 8.52 -2.90
C PHE A 127 4.08 9.53 -3.02
N GLU A 128 4.06 10.23 -4.14
CA GLU A 128 3.10 11.32 -4.37
C GLU A 128 2.09 10.93 -5.44
N ILE A 129 0.83 11.29 -5.19
CA ILE A 129 -0.21 11.31 -6.22
C ILE A 129 -0.45 12.78 -6.56
N SER A 130 -0.21 13.13 -7.80
CA SER A 130 -0.35 14.54 -8.21
C SER A 130 -0.72 14.75 -9.67
#